data_413937f4fc048476309a933761cd3756
#
_entry.id   413937f4fc048476309a933761cd3756
#
_cell.length_a   1.000
_cell.length_b   1.000
_cell.length_c   1.000
_cell.angle_alpha   90.00
_cell.angle_beta   90.00
_cell.angle_gamma   90.00
#
_symmetry.space_group_name_H-M   'P 1'
#
loop_
_entity.id
_entity.type
_entity.pdbx_description
1 polymer ?
#
loop_
_entity_poly.entity_id
_entity_poly.type
_entity_poly.pdbx_seq_one_letter_code
_entity_poly.pdbx_strand_id
1 'polypeptide(L)'
;STVYEEQFTTPEWFKGGIMYQIFQDRFKKSDKYKAKKAANEEIRYRHDEWDELPQSSITHENYKAQDFYLGNLKGIEEELEHFKALNVNCIYLNPIMESPDNHRYSTADYFNVDPYLGTNEDFKKLCAKFRNNGIEIILDGVFSHTGDDSIYFNKQGHYDSVGAYNSTESPYYPWFSFMEFPDTYHSWWGFTNLPTVNKLEPSYMKFINDPKTGVLPFWQHLGIGGWRLDVADEFPDEFLDAL
;
A
#
# COMPACT_ATOMS: atom_id res chain seq x y z
N SER A 1 7.11 13.62 29.27
CA SER A 1 6.55 14.63 28.35
C SER A 1 7.37 14.55 27.06
N THR A 2 6.80 13.92 26.07
CA THR A 2 7.39 13.87 24.73
C THR A 2 7.22 15.26 24.13
N VAL A 3 8.31 15.97 23.94
CA VAL A 3 8.32 17.23 23.23
C VAL A 3 8.33 16.86 21.76
N TYR A 4 7.21 17.06 21.08
CA TYR A 4 7.19 17.06 19.62
C TYR A 4 7.87 18.37 19.19
N GLU A 5 9.02 18.25 18.55
CA GLU A 5 9.68 19.40 17.96
C GLU A 5 8.81 20.02 16.85
N GLU A 6 8.89 21.33 16.73
CA GLU A 6 8.08 22.23 15.90
C GLU A 6 8.23 22.04 14.37
N GLN A 7 8.60 20.88 13.87
CA GLN A 7 8.88 20.69 12.45
C GLN A 7 7.74 20.05 11.63
N PHE A 8 6.63 19.68 12.26
CA PHE A 8 5.44 19.26 11.51
C PHE A 8 4.58 20.47 11.15
N THR A 9 4.96 21.18 10.11
CA THR A 9 4.08 22.21 9.53
C THR A 9 3.03 21.51 8.66
N THR A 10 1.77 21.64 9.05
CA THR A 10 0.66 21.25 8.16
C THR A 10 0.81 22.02 6.84
N PRO A 11 0.82 21.32 5.68
CA PRO A 11 0.89 22.01 4.40
C PRO A 11 -0.20 23.08 4.27
N GLU A 12 0.15 24.23 3.68
CA GLU A 12 -0.79 25.35 3.53
C GLU A 12 -2.08 24.94 2.81
N TRP A 13 -1.96 24.07 1.80
CA TRP A 13 -3.10 23.56 1.05
C TRP A 13 -4.09 22.75 1.89
N PHE A 14 -3.64 22.23 3.06
CA PHE A 14 -4.48 21.41 3.95
C PHE A 14 -5.00 22.19 5.17
N LYS A 15 -4.47 23.38 5.45
CA LYS A 15 -4.92 24.17 6.60
C LYS A 15 -6.42 24.47 6.52
N GLY A 16 -7.17 23.99 7.50
CA GLY A 16 -8.63 24.10 7.52
C GLY A 16 -9.38 23.23 6.52
N GLY A 17 -8.70 22.27 5.89
CA GLY A 17 -9.30 21.38 4.91
C GLY A 17 -10.01 20.17 5.51
N ILE A 18 -10.75 19.47 4.66
CA ILE A 18 -11.46 18.22 4.98
C ILE A 18 -10.76 17.08 4.30
N MET A 19 -10.31 16.10 5.09
CA MET A 19 -9.73 14.84 4.60
C MET A 19 -10.81 13.75 4.54
N TYR A 20 -10.87 13.05 3.43
CA TYR A 20 -11.76 11.90 3.24
C TYR A 20 -10.92 10.63 3.03
N GLN A 21 -11.09 9.63 3.89
CA GLN A 21 -10.40 8.35 3.78
C GLN A 21 -11.22 7.37 2.94
N ILE A 22 -10.54 6.63 2.06
CA ILE A 22 -11.18 5.62 1.20
C ILE A 22 -10.54 4.24 1.41
N PHE A 23 -11.39 3.25 1.68
CA PHE A 23 -11.10 1.83 1.53
C PHE A 23 -11.57 1.39 0.14
N GLN A 24 -10.66 1.29 -0.81
CA GLN A 24 -10.97 1.22 -2.24
C GLN A 24 -11.84 0.02 -2.62
N ASP A 25 -11.53 -1.16 -2.07
CA ASP A 25 -12.24 -2.39 -2.40
C ASP A 25 -13.75 -2.31 -2.15
N ARG A 26 -14.15 -1.48 -1.18
CA ARG A 26 -15.53 -1.35 -0.69
C ARG A 26 -16.16 0.01 -0.98
N PHE A 27 -15.50 0.87 -1.75
CA PHE A 27 -15.99 2.22 -1.99
C PHE A 27 -16.92 2.28 -3.21
N LYS A 28 -16.39 2.03 -4.40
CA LYS A 28 -17.16 2.03 -5.64
C LYS A 28 -16.49 1.23 -6.74
N LYS A 29 -17.25 0.37 -7.39
CA LYS A 29 -16.86 -0.37 -8.58
C LYS A 29 -17.36 0.36 -9.82
N SER A 30 -16.44 0.74 -10.71
CA SER A 30 -16.79 1.23 -12.04
C SER A 30 -16.58 0.15 -13.08
N ASP A 31 -17.53 0.01 -14.02
CA ASP A 31 -17.42 -0.91 -15.14
C ASP A 31 -16.44 -0.46 -16.23
N LYS A 32 -15.92 0.77 -16.12
CA LYS A 32 -14.89 1.31 -17.02
C LYS A 32 -13.51 0.69 -16.82
N TYR A 33 -13.33 -0.07 -15.73
CA TYR A 33 -12.13 -0.85 -15.50
C TYR A 33 -12.50 -2.29 -15.18
N LYS A 34 -11.85 -3.23 -15.86
CA LYS A 34 -11.99 -4.66 -15.55
C LYS A 34 -10.74 -5.13 -14.83
N ALA A 35 -10.95 -5.74 -13.66
CA ALA A 35 -9.85 -6.29 -12.85
C ALA A 35 -9.02 -7.27 -13.67
N LYS A 36 -7.70 -7.02 -13.69
CA LYS A 36 -6.73 -7.89 -14.36
C LYS A 36 -6.26 -8.97 -13.39
N LYS A 37 -5.81 -10.10 -13.95
CA LYS A 37 -5.27 -11.19 -13.16
C LYS A 37 -4.06 -10.73 -12.33
N ALA A 38 -4.07 -11.06 -11.04
CA ALA A 38 -2.96 -10.81 -10.13
C ALA A 38 -1.99 -12.02 -10.08
N ALA A 39 -0.75 -11.80 -9.64
CA ALA A 39 0.21 -12.89 -9.44
C ALA A 39 -0.30 -13.93 -8.44
N ASN A 40 -1.03 -13.48 -7.41
CA ASN A 40 -1.64 -14.30 -6.37
C ASN A 40 -3.14 -14.54 -6.58
N GLU A 41 -3.58 -14.57 -7.82
CA GLU A 41 -5.00 -14.72 -8.21
C GLU A 41 -5.69 -15.92 -7.55
N GLU A 42 -4.97 -17.03 -7.40
CA GLU A 42 -5.52 -18.29 -6.90
C GLU A 42 -6.00 -18.22 -5.45
N ILE A 43 -5.49 -17.25 -4.67
CA ILE A 43 -5.89 -17.07 -3.27
C ILE A 43 -6.91 -15.96 -3.08
N ARG A 44 -7.27 -15.24 -4.16
CA ARG A 44 -8.26 -14.17 -4.11
C ARG A 44 -9.65 -14.72 -4.38
N TYR A 45 -10.62 -14.26 -3.61
CA TYR A 45 -12.03 -14.55 -3.83
C TYR A 45 -12.75 -13.30 -4.32
N ARG A 46 -13.24 -13.33 -5.56
CA ARG A 46 -13.99 -12.23 -6.17
C ARG A 46 -15.47 -12.38 -5.87
N HIS A 47 -16.08 -11.28 -5.41
CA HIS A 47 -17.53 -11.16 -5.33
C HIS A 47 -18.04 -10.46 -6.59
N ASP A 48 -18.96 -11.10 -7.30
CA ASP A 48 -19.53 -10.54 -8.53
C ASP A 48 -20.55 -9.45 -8.23
N GLU A 49 -21.31 -9.63 -7.16
CA GLU A 49 -22.34 -8.70 -6.73
C GLU A 49 -21.89 -7.94 -5.47
N TRP A 50 -22.26 -6.65 -5.42
CA TRP A 50 -21.83 -5.76 -4.34
C TRP A 50 -22.45 -6.10 -2.98
N ASP A 51 -23.59 -6.75 -2.96
CA ASP A 51 -24.35 -7.12 -1.77
C ASP A 51 -24.13 -8.57 -1.31
N GLU A 52 -23.26 -9.32 -1.97
CA GLU A 52 -22.86 -10.64 -1.51
C GLU A 52 -22.21 -10.57 -0.13
N LEU A 53 -22.54 -11.55 0.72
CA LEU A 53 -21.89 -11.66 2.03
C LEU A 53 -20.45 -12.18 1.89
N PRO A 54 -19.52 -11.70 2.71
CA PRO A 54 -18.19 -12.29 2.79
C PRO A 54 -18.26 -13.77 3.13
N GLN A 55 -17.20 -14.51 2.80
CA GLN A 55 -17.10 -15.94 3.17
C GLN A 55 -17.16 -16.10 4.69
N SER A 56 -18.34 -16.32 5.22
CA SER A 56 -18.61 -16.36 6.66
C SER A 56 -18.25 -17.68 7.35
N SER A 57 -17.88 -18.70 6.60
CA SER A 57 -17.41 -19.99 7.13
C SER A 57 -15.99 -19.93 7.69
N ILE A 58 -15.33 -18.78 7.53
CA ILE A 58 -13.97 -18.56 8.02
C ILE A 58 -14.08 -17.92 9.40
N THR A 59 -13.68 -18.65 10.44
CA THR A 59 -13.60 -18.11 11.80
C THR A 59 -12.60 -16.96 11.85
N HIS A 60 -12.74 -16.04 12.83
CA HIS A 60 -11.81 -14.91 13.00
C HIS A 60 -10.34 -15.35 13.03
N GLU A 61 -10.06 -16.55 13.51
CA GLU A 61 -8.71 -17.12 13.58
C GLU A 61 -8.12 -17.46 12.21
N ASN A 62 -8.97 -17.70 11.19
CA ASN A 62 -8.56 -18.13 9.85
C ASN A 62 -8.88 -17.11 8.77
N TYR A 63 -9.43 -15.95 9.11
CA TYR A 63 -9.76 -14.92 8.14
C TYR A 63 -8.50 -14.25 7.59
N LYS A 64 -8.32 -14.31 6.27
CA LYS A 64 -7.15 -13.78 5.58
C LYS A 64 -7.44 -12.52 4.76
N ALA A 65 -8.62 -11.91 4.89
CA ALA A 65 -9.01 -10.71 4.15
C ALA A 65 -8.86 -10.85 2.63
N GLN A 66 -9.26 -11.99 2.08
CA GLN A 66 -9.12 -12.33 0.66
C GLN A 66 -10.43 -12.20 -0.14
N ASP A 67 -11.47 -11.63 0.45
CA ASP A 67 -12.72 -11.31 -0.21
C ASP A 67 -12.61 -9.94 -0.91
N PHE A 68 -12.72 -9.91 -2.23
CA PHE A 68 -12.61 -8.70 -3.04
C PHE A 68 -13.96 -8.35 -3.68
N TYR A 69 -14.43 -7.15 -3.45
CA TYR A 69 -15.64 -6.60 -4.06
C TYR A 69 -15.36 -5.71 -5.27
N LEU A 70 -14.09 -5.54 -5.60
CA LEU A 70 -13.62 -4.92 -6.84
C LEU A 70 -13.91 -3.42 -6.97
N GLY A 71 -14.08 -2.71 -5.84
CA GLY A 71 -13.98 -1.25 -5.87
C GLY A 71 -12.66 -0.85 -6.51
N ASN A 72 -12.65 0.20 -7.34
CA ASN A 72 -11.49 0.54 -8.16
C ASN A 72 -11.25 2.05 -8.28
N LEU A 73 -10.10 2.41 -8.88
CA LEU A 73 -9.71 3.81 -9.04
C LEU A 73 -10.68 4.59 -9.95
N LYS A 74 -11.22 3.96 -10.97
CA LYS A 74 -12.23 4.59 -11.83
C LYS A 74 -13.51 4.92 -11.06
N GLY A 75 -13.90 4.07 -10.11
CA GLY A 75 -15.02 4.35 -9.22
C GLY A 75 -14.79 5.59 -8.36
N ILE A 76 -13.58 5.76 -7.84
CA ILE A 76 -13.19 6.97 -7.10
C ILE A 76 -13.24 8.21 -8.01
N GLU A 77 -12.69 8.11 -9.21
CA GLU A 77 -12.66 9.20 -10.19
C GLU A 77 -14.07 9.68 -10.53
N GLU A 78 -15.03 8.79 -10.66
CA GLU A 78 -16.43 9.11 -10.97
C GLU A 78 -17.12 9.89 -9.84
N GLU A 79 -16.61 9.84 -8.61
CA GLU A 79 -17.17 10.53 -7.45
C GLU A 79 -16.59 11.94 -7.20
N LEU A 80 -15.83 12.49 -8.14
CA LEU A 80 -15.20 13.81 -8.00
C LEU A 80 -16.20 14.90 -7.57
N GLU A 81 -17.37 14.98 -8.22
CA GLU A 81 -18.38 16.00 -7.90
C GLU A 81 -18.96 15.82 -6.48
N HIS A 82 -19.06 14.59 -6.01
CA HIS A 82 -19.47 14.29 -4.64
C HIS A 82 -18.45 14.84 -3.63
N PHE A 83 -17.16 14.61 -3.86
CA PHE A 83 -16.11 15.15 -3.00
C PHE A 83 -16.08 16.68 -3.02
N LYS A 84 -16.27 17.30 -4.17
CA LYS A 84 -16.36 18.75 -4.31
C LYS A 84 -17.54 19.30 -3.50
N ALA A 85 -18.71 18.67 -3.57
CA ALA A 85 -19.90 19.07 -2.83
C ALA A 85 -19.69 18.97 -1.29
N LEU A 86 -18.85 18.05 -0.83
CA LEU A 86 -18.48 17.90 0.57
C LEU A 86 -17.34 18.84 1.01
N ASN A 87 -16.82 19.69 0.12
CA ASN A 87 -15.65 20.52 0.35
C ASN A 87 -14.38 19.74 0.75
N VAL A 88 -14.24 18.52 0.27
CA VAL A 88 -13.03 17.72 0.46
C VAL A 88 -11.89 18.35 -0.32
N ASN A 89 -10.74 18.53 0.30
CA ASN A 89 -9.52 19.00 -0.36
C ASN A 89 -8.35 18.00 -0.26
N CYS A 90 -8.55 16.89 0.45
CA CYS A 90 -7.56 15.82 0.58
C CYS A 90 -8.28 14.46 0.60
N ILE A 91 -7.83 13.53 -0.20
CA ILE A 91 -8.26 12.14 -0.15
C ILE A 91 -7.08 11.28 0.30
N TYR A 92 -7.26 10.61 1.43
CA TYR A 92 -6.33 9.63 1.95
C TYR A 92 -6.78 8.24 1.48
N LEU A 93 -5.95 7.60 0.66
CA LEU A 93 -6.19 6.23 0.18
C LEU A 93 -5.52 5.23 1.10
N ASN A 94 -6.24 4.19 1.50
CA ASN A 94 -5.63 2.97 2.00
C ASN A 94 -4.61 2.47 0.94
N PRO A 95 -3.67 1.57 1.29
CA PRO A 95 -2.65 1.12 0.33
C PRO A 95 -3.24 0.70 -1.02
N ILE A 96 -2.59 1.10 -2.10
CA ILE A 96 -3.02 0.81 -3.48
C ILE A 96 -2.09 -0.15 -4.23
N MET A 97 -0.93 -0.44 -3.67
CA MET A 97 0.07 -1.31 -4.29
C MET A 97 -0.38 -2.76 -4.24
N GLU A 98 0.11 -3.58 -5.18
CA GLU A 98 -0.24 -4.99 -5.25
C GLU A 98 -0.05 -5.69 -3.90
N SER A 99 -1.06 -6.45 -3.47
CA SER A 99 -1.09 -7.14 -2.19
C SER A 99 -2.09 -8.31 -2.26
N PRO A 100 -1.85 -9.42 -1.55
CA PRO A 100 -2.75 -10.57 -1.56
C PRO A 100 -4.08 -10.35 -0.81
N ASP A 101 -4.17 -9.33 0.04
CA ASP A 101 -5.37 -9.04 0.84
C ASP A 101 -6.10 -7.78 0.37
N ASN A 102 -7.36 -7.65 0.77
CA ASN A 102 -8.24 -6.57 0.31
C ASN A 102 -7.90 -5.19 0.88
N HIS A 103 -7.28 -5.12 2.06
CA HIS A 103 -6.81 -3.87 2.68
C HIS A 103 -5.45 -3.42 2.14
N ARG A 104 -4.71 -4.32 1.54
CA ARG A 104 -3.41 -4.12 0.85
C ARG A 104 -2.26 -3.65 1.73
N TYR A 105 -2.33 -3.93 3.04
CA TYR A 105 -1.20 -3.66 3.95
C TYR A 105 -0.07 -4.71 3.87
N SER A 106 -0.26 -5.80 3.12
CA SER A 106 0.76 -6.84 2.88
C SER A 106 1.44 -6.63 1.54
N THR A 107 2.19 -5.55 1.40
CA THR A 107 2.74 -5.11 0.11
C THR A 107 3.55 -6.19 -0.59
N ALA A 108 3.17 -6.49 -1.82
CA ALA A 108 3.82 -7.46 -2.69
C ALA A 108 4.72 -6.82 -3.75
N ASP A 109 4.35 -5.65 -4.25
CA ASP A 109 5.08 -4.89 -5.27
C ASP A 109 4.92 -3.39 -5.03
N TYR A 110 6.00 -2.70 -4.68
CA TYR A 110 5.98 -1.29 -4.37
C TYR A 110 5.85 -0.36 -5.59
N PHE A 111 5.95 -0.88 -6.80
CA PHE A 111 5.96 -0.06 -8.02
C PHE A 111 4.72 -0.19 -8.90
N ASN A 112 3.78 -1.03 -8.51
CA ASN A 112 2.58 -1.24 -9.29
C ASN A 112 1.31 -1.14 -8.46
N VAL A 113 0.32 -0.43 -8.98
CA VAL A 113 -1.04 -0.46 -8.47
C VAL A 113 -1.56 -1.90 -8.53
N ASP A 114 -2.29 -2.32 -7.50
CA ASP A 114 -2.94 -3.63 -7.50
C ASP A 114 -3.81 -3.79 -8.76
N PRO A 115 -3.66 -4.91 -9.50
CA PRO A 115 -4.36 -5.08 -10.78
C PRO A 115 -5.89 -5.11 -10.67
N TYR A 116 -6.44 -5.29 -9.48
CA TYR A 116 -7.88 -5.16 -9.25
C TYR A 116 -8.34 -3.72 -9.14
N LEU A 117 -7.45 -2.80 -8.77
CA LEU A 117 -7.77 -1.38 -8.61
C LEU A 117 -7.63 -0.58 -9.91
N GLY A 118 -6.65 -0.89 -10.70
CA GLY A 118 -6.30 -0.11 -11.88
C GLY A 118 -4.86 -0.30 -12.30
N THR A 119 -4.39 0.61 -13.15
CA THR A 119 -3.00 0.70 -13.61
C THR A 119 -2.31 1.92 -13.01
N ASN A 120 -0.99 1.99 -13.12
CA ASN A 120 -0.23 3.17 -12.73
C ASN A 120 -0.68 4.41 -13.54
N GLU A 121 -1.01 4.23 -14.81
CA GLU A 121 -1.52 5.31 -15.65
C GLU A 121 -2.90 5.79 -15.19
N ASP A 122 -3.79 4.88 -14.80
CA ASP A 122 -5.09 5.23 -14.21
C ASP A 122 -4.91 6.06 -12.95
N PHE A 123 -3.95 5.71 -12.11
CA PHE A 123 -3.64 6.44 -10.89
C PHE A 123 -3.09 7.83 -11.17
N LYS A 124 -2.17 7.95 -12.13
CA LYS A 124 -1.62 9.24 -12.56
C LYS A 124 -2.72 10.18 -13.06
N LYS A 125 -3.65 9.66 -13.85
CA LYS A 125 -4.81 10.44 -14.35
C LYS A 125 -5.72 10.87 -13.21
N LEU A 126 -5.97 9.99 -12.23
CA LEU A 126 -6.76 10.30 -11.05
C LEU A 126 -6.14 11.47 -10.27
N CYS A 127 -4.84 11.40 -9.98
CA CYS A 127 -4.11 12.45 -9.27
C CYS A 127 -4.20 13.79 -9.99
N ALA A 128 -3.97 13.81 -11.30
CA ALA A 128 -4.01 15.02 -12.10
C ALA A 128 -5.42 15.65 -12.12
N LYS A 129 -6.45 14.85 -12.34
CA LYS A 129 -7.84 15.30 -12.36
C LYS A 129 -8.27 15.88 -11.02
N PHE A 130 -7.92 15.23 -9.93
CA PHE A 130 -8.29 15.68 -8.59
C PHE A 130 -7.52 16.95 -8.21
N ARG A 131 -6.22 17.00 -8.48
CA ARG A 131 -5.40 18.20 -8.23
C ARG A 131 -5.95 19.43 -9.01
N ASN A 132 -6.34 19.26 -10.25
CA ASN A 132 -6.95 20.33 -11.06
C ASN A 132 -8.29 20.82 -10.48
N ASN A 133 -8.87 20.08 -9.56
CA ASN A 133 -10.11 20.43 -8.86
C ASN A 133 -9.88 20.74 -7.37
N GLY A 134 -8.65 21.03 -6.97
CA GLY A 134 -8.32 21.44 -5.62
C GLY A 134 -8.27 20.31 -4.60
N ILE A 135 -8.11 19.04 -5.04
CA ILE A 135 -8.07 17.87 -4.17
C ILE A 135 -6.74 17.15 -4.34
N GLU A 136 -5.97 17.04 -3.25
CA GLU A 136 -4.72 16.27 -3.22
C GLU A 136 -4.98 14.82 -2.80
N ILE A 137 -4.18 13.91 -3.37
CA ILE A 137 -4.20 12.48 -3.02
C ILE A 137 -3.02 12.17 -2.12
N ILE A 138 -3.30 11.56 -0.97
CA ILE A 138 -2.30 11.07 -0.02
C ILE A 138 -2.30 9.55 -0.05
N LEU A 139 -1.11 8.95 -0.16
CA LEU A 139 -0.94 7.50 -0.10
C LEU A 139 -0.53 7.03 1.29
N ASP A 140 -0.93 5.81 1.61
CA ASP A 140 -0.44 5.08 2.77
C ASP A 140 0.92 4.46 2.43
N GLY A 141 1.96 4.84 3.18
CA GLY A 141 3.31 4.30 3.05
C GLY A 141 3.55 3.17 4.04
N VAL A 142 3.52 1.94 3.56
CA VAL A 142 3.71 0.73 4.38
C VAL A 142 5.15 0.24 4.21
N PHE A 143 6.08 0.83 5.00
CA PHE A 143 7.51 0.59 4.87
C PHE A 143 8.14 -0.14 6.06
N SER A 144 7.35 -0.54 7.07
CA SER A 144 7.84 -1.28 8.25
C SER A 144 7.89 -2.79 8.04
N HIS A 145 7.13 -3.29 7.08
CA HIS A 145 7.06 -4.70 6.70
C HIS A 145 6.68 -4.83 5.23
N THR A 146 6.89 -6.02 4.66
CA THR A 146 6.31 -6.43 3.38
C THR A 146 5.29 -7.53 3.60
N GLY A 147 4.57 -7.94 2.55
CA GLY A 147 3.89 -9.23 2.55
C GLY A 147 4.92 -10.38 2.48
N ASP A 148 4.57 -11.53 3.03
CA ASP A 148 5.34 -12.75 2.81
C ASP A 148 5.14 -13.26 1.36
N ASP A 149 3.98 -12.98 0.78
CA ASP A 149 3.62 -13.20 -0.61
C ASP A 149 3.94 -11.93 -1.42
N SER A 150 5.22 -11.77 -1.71
CA SER A 150 5.77 -10.57 -2.35
C SER A 150 6.98 -10.89 -3.21
N ILE A 151 7.35 -9.97 -4.09
CA ILE A 151 8.60 -10.02 -4.85
C ILE A 151 9.81 -10.15 -3.91
N TYR A 152 9.76 -9.48 -2.76
CA TYR A 152 10.90 -9.28 -1.85
C TYR A 152 11.14 -10.45 -0.90
N PHE A 153 10.08 -11.12 -0.46
CA PHE A 153 10.15 -12.27 0.44
C PHE A 153 9.84 -13.59 -0.27
N ASN A 154 8.78 -13.60 -1.05
CA ASN A 154 8.35 -14.66 -1.97
C ASN A 154 8.19 -16.05 -1.33
N LYS A 155 7.61 -16.10 -0.13
CA LYS A 155 7.37 -17.37 0.57
C LYS A 155 6.43 -18.30 -0.20
N GLN A 156 5.41 -17.74 -0.88
CA GLN A 156 4.39 -18.51 -1.58
C GLN A 156 4.80 -18.92 -3.01
N GLY A 157 5.88 -18.34 -3.54
CA GLY A 157 6.37 -18.66 -4.88
C GLY A 157 5.53 -18.09 -6.02
N HIS A 158 4.68 -17.10 -5.78
CA HIS A 158 3.86 -16.47 -6.81
C HIS A 158 4.64 -15.55 -7.76
N TYR A 159 5.86 -15.18 -7.39
CA TYR A 159 6.72 -14.28 -8.16
C TYR A 159 7.96 -15.02 -8.68
N ASP A 160 8.50 -14.58 -9.83
CA ASP A 160 9.69 -15.16 -10.43
C ASP A 160 11.00 -14.69 -9.76
N SER A 161 10.91 -13.78 -8.81
CA SER A 161 12.06 -13.26 -8.06
C SER A 161 12.63 -14.30 -7.11
N VAL A 162 13.92 -14.16 -6.78
CA VAL A 162 14.52 -14.84 -5.64
C VAL A 162 14.33 -13.95 -4.43
N GLY A 163 13.27 -14.22 -3.65
CA GLY A 163 12.97 -13.48 -2.43
C GLY A 163 13.84 -13.92 -1.25
N ALA A 164 13.76 -13.16 -0.16
CA ALA A 164 14.56 -13.43 1.04
C ALA A 164 14.29 -14.81 1.65
N TYR A 165 13.05 -15.31 1.55
CA TYR A 165 12.68 -16.66 2.01
C TYR A 165 13.30 -17.77 1.18
N ASN A 166 13.59 -17.52 -0.11
CA ASN A 166 14.02 -18.54 -1.05
C ASN A 166 15.52 -18.84 -0.96
N SER A 167 16.35 -17.86 -0.61
CA SER A 167 17.80 -18.02 -0.57
C SER A 167 18.47 -16.92 0.25
N THR A 168 19.51 -17.31 0.99
CA THR A 168 20.39 -16.35 1.67
C THR A 168 21.21 -15.50 0.68
N GLU A 169 21.26 -15.90 -0.58
CA GLU A 169 21.90 -15.13 -1.67
C GLU A 169 20.95 -14.11 -2.31
N SER A 170 19.68 -14.06 -1.91
CA SER A 170 18.73 -13.08 -2.41
C SER A 170 19.22 -11.65 -2.13
N PRO A 171 19.07 -10.72 -3.09
CA PRO A 171 19.38 -9.30 -2.85
C PRO A 171 18.50 -8.70 -1.75
N TYR A 172 17.36 -9.30 -1.44
CA TYR A 172 16.43 -8.86 -0.39
C TYR A 172 16.69 -9.54 0.96
N TYR A 173 17.58 -10.54 1.03
CA TYR A 173 17.86 -11.25 2.27
C TYR A 173 18.27 -10.31 3.42
N PRO A 174 19.14 -9.29 3.21
CA PRO A 174 19.54 -8.36 4.27
C PRO A 174 18.40 -7.47 4.79
N TRP A 175 17.29 -7.37 4.06
CA TRP A 175 16.13 -6.58 4.48
C TRP A 175 15.42 -7.15 5.69
N PHE A 176 15.55 -8.46 5.94
CA PHE A 176 14.81 -9.19 6.97
C PHE A 176 15.74 -9.79 8.00
N SER A 177 15.20 -10.11 9.17
CA SER A 177 15.95 -10.72 10.29
C SER A 177 15.45 -12.12 10.55
N PHE A 178 16.24 -13.10 10.13
CA PHE A 178 15.95 -14.51 10.37
C PHE A 178 16.60 -14.97 11.68
N MET A 179 15.84 -15.63 12.56
CA MET A 179 16.38 -16.34 13.72
C MET A 179 16.81 -17.75 13.32
N GLU A 180 16.00 -18.40 12.51
CA GLU A 180 16.28 -19.70 11.90
C GLU A 180 15.73 -19.70 10.46
N PHE A 181 16.64 -19.67 9.50
CA PHE A 181 16.28 -19.60 8.07
C PHE A 181 15.69 -20.94 7.59
N PRO A 182 14.61 -20.95 6.81
CA PRO A 182 13.87 -19.77 6.32
C PRO A 182 12.60 -19.44 7.11
N ASP A 183 12.18 -20.27 8.08
CA ASP A 183 10.81 -20.24 8.60
C ASP A 183 10.63 -19.42 9.87
N THR A 184 11.73 -19.02 10.53
CA THR A 184 11.66 -18.22 11.74
C THR A 184 12.33 -16.87 11.52
N TYR A 185 11.52 -15.81 11.55
CA TYR A 185 11.95 -14.44 11.25
C TYR A 185 11.11 -13.41 12.03
N HIS A 186 11.65 -12.22 12.17
CA HIS A 186 10.90 -11.10 12.73
C HIS A 186 9.71 -10.75 11.86
N SER A 187 8.55 -10.62 12.48
CA SER A 187 7.29 -10.27 11.84
C SER A 187 6.52 -9.24 12.69
N TRP A 188 5.66 -8.48 12.03
CA TRP A 188 4.86 -7.47 12.71
C TRP A 188 3.88 -8.14 13.67
N TRP A 189 4.05 -7.87 14.98
CA TRP A 189 3.21 -8.46 16.06
C TRP A 189 3.10 -9.99 16.00
N GLY A 190 4.12 -10.69 15.47
CA GLY A 190 4.12 -12.13 15.33
C GLY A 190 3.29 -12.67 14.16
N PHE A 191 2.72 -11.80 13.31
CA PHE A 191 2.03 -12.22 12.10
C PHE A 191 3.03 -12.59 11.02
N THR A 192 3.20 -13.89 10.78
CA THR A 192 4.21 -14.40 9.83
C THR A 192 3.98 -14.01 8.37
N ASN A 193 2.78 -13.58 8.03
CA ASN A 193 2.48 -13.01 6.71
C ASN A 193 2.98 -11.57 6.53
N LEU A 194 3.52 -10.95 7.58
CA LEU A 194 4.02 -9.57 7.59
C LEU A 194 5.46 -9.51 8.10
N PRO A 195 6.45 -10.05 7.35
CA PRO A 195 7.85 -9.99 7.76
C PRO A 195 8.33 -8.55 7.90
N THR A 196 8.93 -8.26 9.06
CA THR A 196 9.45 -6.93 9.40
C THR A 196 10.72 -6.63 8.61
N VAL A 197 10.82 -5.42 8.09
CA VAL A 197 11.99 -4.94 7.37
C VAL A 197 12.99 -4.28 8.33
N ASN A 198 14.28 -4.50 8.09
CA ASN A 198 15.38 -3.76 8.73
C ASN A 198 15.46 -2.35 8.07
N LYS A 199 14.84 -1.37 8.69
CA LYS A 199 14.63 -0.03 8.11
C LYS A 199 15.91 0.73 7.84
N LEU A 200 16.99 0.43 8.56
CA LEU A 200 18.31 1.05 8.38
C LEU A 200 19.26 0.24 7.47
N GLU A 201 18.77 -0.87 6.90
CA GLU A 201 19.56 -1.61 5.93
C GLU A 201 19.79 -0.75 4.69
N PRO A 202 21.06 -0.48 4.28
CA PRO A 202 21.35 0.50 3.23
C PRO A 202 20.67 0.22 1.88
N SER A 203 20.59 -1.03 1.47
CA SER A 203 19.93 -1.39 0.20
C SER A 203 18.41 -1.17 0.26
N TYR A 204 17.78 -1.37 1.40
CA TYR A 204 16.37 -1.05 1.61
C TYR A 204 16.12 0.46 1.61
N MET A 205 16.94 1.22 2.35
CA MET A 205 16.83 2.68 2.36
C MET A 205 17.00 3.27 0.97
N LYS A 206 17.96 2.76 0.19
CA LYS A 206 18.14 3.17 -1.20
C LYS A 206 16.93 2.81 -2.07
N PHE A 207 16.38 1.62 -1.89
CA PHE A 207 15.18 1.17 -2.61
C PHE A 207 13.98 2.10 -2.36
N ILE A 208 13.84 2.62 -1.15
CA ILE A 208 12.75 3.54 -0.81
C ILE A 208 13.06 4.97 -1.25
N ASN A 209 14.27 5.47 -0.98
CA ASN A 209 14.59 6.90 -1.00
C ASN A 209 15.43 7.39 -2.18
N ASP A 210 16.03 6.50 -2.99
CA ASP A 210 16.88 6.96 -4.08
C ASP A 210 16.14 8.01 -4.95
N PRO A 211 16.71 9.21 -5.16
CA PRO A 211 16.01 10.29 -5.87
C PRO A 211 15.60 9.96 -7.30
N LYS A 212 16.26 8.98 -7.93
CA LYS A 212 16.02 8.58 -9.33
C LYS A 212 15.20 7.29 -9.44
N THR A 213 15.45 6.33 -8.55
CA THR A 213 14.91 4.96 -8.66
C THR A 213 14.05 4.54 -7.49
N GLY A 214 13.96 5.36 -6.45
CA GLY A 214 13.26 5.02 -5.21
C GLY A 214 11.75 4.97 -5.33
N VAL A 215 11.12 4.27 -4.40
CA VAL A 215 9.66 4.14 -4.31
C VAL A 215 9.01 5.50 -4.09
N LEU A 216 9.55 6.32 -3.18
CA LEU A 216 8.96 7.62 -2.86
C LEU A 216 8.93 8.57 -4.07
N PRO A 217 10.04 8.84 -4.75
CA PRO A 217 10.00 9.72 -5.92
C PRO A 217 9.18 9.14 -7.06
N PHE A 218 9.11 7.81 -7.21
CA PHE A 218 8.27 7.18 -8.22
C PHE A 218 6.80 7.60 -8.09
N TRP A 219 6.22 7.48 -6.91
CA TRP A 219 4.83 7.85 -6.66
C TRP A 219 4.62 9.37 -6.63
N GLN A 220 5.59 10.13 -6.15
CA GLN A 220 5.56 11.59 -6.23
C GLN A 220 5.49 12.08 -7.68
N HIS A 221 6.23 11.46 -8.60
CA HIS A 221 6.14 11.76 -10.04
C HIS A 221 4.79 11.38 -10.66
N LEU A 222 4.10 10.40 -10.10
CA LEU A 222 2.73 10.08 -10.53
C LEU A 222 1.70 11.11 -10.04
N GLY A 223 2.06 11.97 -9.09
CA GLY A 223 1.28 13.14 -8.74
C GLY A 223 0.63 13.13 -7.35
N ILE A 224 1.09 12.31 -6.41
CA ILE A 224 0.57 12.34 -5.04
C ILE A 224 0.98 13.64 -4.34
N GLY A 225 0.16 14.07 -3.37
CA GLY A 225 0.44 15.24 -2.53
C GLY A 225 1.25 14.93 -1.28
N GLY A 226 1.36 13.67 -0.89
CA GLY A 226 2.12 13.25 0.29
C GLY A 226 1.86 11.82 0.72
N TRP A 227 2.46 11.46 1.84
CA TRP A 227 2.40 10.13 2.44
C TRP A 227 1.83 10.19 3.85
N ARG A 228 1.00 9.22 4.21
CA ARG A 228 0.78 8.81 5.59
C ARG A 228 1.64 7.58 5.85
N LEU A 229 2.52 7.64 6.84
CA LEU A 229 3.38 6.49 7.17
C LEU A 229 2.66 5.58 8.15
N ASP A 230 2.44 4.34 7.72
CA ASP A 230 1.88 3.31 8.58
C ASP A 230 2.90 2.96 9.68
N VAL A 231 2.44 2.90 10.95
CA VAL A 231 3.26 2.64 12.15
C VAL A 231 4.54 3.50 12.24
N ALA A 232 4.41 4.80 11.97
CA ALA A 232 5.53 5.76 11.92
C ALA A 232 6.37 5.81 13.20
N ASP A 233 5.78 5.57 14.35
CA ASP A 233 6.45 5.51 15.65
C ASP A 233 7.40 4.31 15.81
N GLU A 234 7.35 3.33 14.91
CA GLU A 234 8.28 2.21 14.84
C GLU A 234 9.51 2.49 13.98
N PHE A 235 9.57 3.65 13.30
CA PHE A 235 10.69 4.02 12.46
C PHE A 235 11.77 4.76 13.25
N PRO A 236 13.06 4.44 13.05
CA PRO A 236 14.16 5.25 13.54
C PRO A 236 14.15 6.66 12.93
N ASP A 237 14.60 7.65 13.69
CA ASP A 237 14.66 9.05 13.21
C ASP A 237 15.44 9.15 11.90
N GLU A 238 16.56 8.44 11.78
CA GLU A 238 17.40 8.44 10.57
C GLU A 238 16.63 7.96 9.32
N PHE A 239 15.66 7.05 9.48
CA PHE A 239 14.81 6.64 8.38
C PHE A 239 13.81 7.75 8.02
N LEU A 240 13.19 8.36 9.02
CA LEU A 240 12.21 9.44 8.80
C LEU A 240 12.86 10.67 8.18
N ASP A 241 14.07 11.01 8.60
CA ASP A 241 14.84 12.13 8.04
C ASP A 241 15.23 11.92 6.57
N ALA A 242 15.28 10.67 6.13
CA ALA A 242 15.61 10.32 4.75
C ALA A 242 14.39 10.33 3.80
N LEU A 243 13.17 10.44 4.34
CA LEU A 243 11.92 10.51 3.57
C LEU A 243 11.59 11.95 3.15
#